data_fde3db57ed5945b97e72ae6b777b7ae8
#
_entry.id   fde3db57ed5945b97e72ae6b777b7ae8
#
_cell.length_a   1.000
_cell.length_b   1.000
_cell.length_c   1.000
_cell.angle_alpha   90.00
_cell.angle_beta   90.00
_cell.angle_gamma   90.00
#
_symmetry.space_group_name_H-M   'P 1'
#
loop_
_entity.id
_entity.type
_entity.pdbx_description
1 polymer ?
#
loop_
_entity_poly.entity_id
_entity_poly.type
_entity_poly.pdbx_seq_one_letter_code
_entity_poly.pdbx_strand_id
1 'polypeptide(L)'
;MKLQYASDLHIEFPENKEFMRDFPLKPMGEVLVLAGDIVPFAIIDKHKDFFNYLSDQFEATYWLPGNHEYYHFDIATKSGVLNEKIRSNVFLVNNASVIHNNTRLIFSTLWSYISVANQWQIERSMSDFRLIKYGNYRFSSEQYNELHKGSVTFIQDDLKLAKKSNVAVFTHHCPTFLNYPQQYKGDALSEAFAVELFDMIESSSINCWVYGHHHSNIPEFKIGKTKLLTNQLGYVQRYENEHFKTDKCIEL
;
A
#
# COMPACT_ATOMS: atom_id res chain seq x y z
N MET A 1 -2.92 21.14 -3.38
CA MET A 1 -3.16 20.24 -2.20
C MET A 1 -1.83 19.61 -1.80
N LYS A 2 -1.47 19.70 -0.52
CA LYS A 2 -0.28 19.05 0.02
C LYS A 2 -0.69 17.71 0.64
N LEU A 3 -0.21 16.63 0.07
CA LEU A 3 -0.54 15.26 0.46
C LEU A 3 0.67 14.59 1.08
N GLN A 4 0.51 14.06 2.30
CA GLN A 4 1.53 13.31 3.03
C GLN A 4 1.30 11.81 2.84
N TYR A 5 2.39 11.03 2.78
CA TYR A 5 2.27 9.59 2.57
C TYR A 5 3.35 8.81 3.32
N ALA A 6 2.97 7.61 3.74
CA ALA A 6 3.84 6.62 4.38
C ALA A 6 3.29 5.20 4.12
N SER A 7 4.13 4.19 4.27
CA SER A 7 3.73 2.78 4.24
C SER A 7 4.64 1.92 5.11
N ASP A 8 4.29 0.66 5.26
CA ASP A 8 5.11 -0.37 5.91
C ASP A 8 5.52 0.02 7.35
N LEU A 9 4.59 0.65 8.09
CA LEU A 9 4.85 1.09 9.46
C LEU A 9 4.97 -0.08 10.44
N HIS A 10 4.27 -1.19 10.18
CA HIS A 10 4.38 -2.44 10.94
C HIS A 10 4.36 -2.25 12.46
N ILE A 11 3.41 -1.43 12.96
CA ILE A 11 3.32 -1.11 14.39
C ILE A 11 2.91 -2.31 15.28
N GLU A 12 2.66 -3.47 14.68
CA GLU A 12 2.54 -4.74 15.38
C GLU A 12 3.86 -5.21 15.99
N PHE A 13 5.01 -4.81 15.43
CA PHE A 13 6.32 -5.13 15.98
C PHE A 13 6.74 -4.11 17.03
N PRO A 14 7.29 -4.58 18.18
CA PRO A 14 7.65 -3.68 19.29
C PRO A 14 8.62 -2.57 18.89
N GLU A 15 9.65 -2.87 18.09
CA GLU A 15 10.69 -1.92 17.67
C GLU A 15 10.09 -0.84 16.75
N ASN A 16 9.21 -1.22 15.84
CA ASN A 16 8.51 -0.29 14.95
C ASN A 16 7.55 0.61 15.75
N LYS A 17 6.81 0.00 16.70
CA LYS A 17 5.90 0.74 17.58
C LYS A 17 6.65 1.76 18.44
N GLU A 18 7.81 1.38 18.98
CA GLU A 18 8.68 2.28 19.74
C GLU A 18 9.21 3.40 18.86
N PHE A 19 9.71 3.08 17.66
CA PHE A 19 10.17 4.08 16.70
C PHE A 19 9.07 5.08 16.37
N MET A 20 7.85 4.63 16.05
CA MET A 20 6.73 5.50 15.72
C MET A 20 6.22 6.33 16.91
N ARG A 21 6.43 5.87 18.15
CA ARG A 21 6.16 6.66 19.37
C ARG A 21 7.18 7.79 19.53
N ASP A 22 8.44 7.49 19.30
CA ASP A 22 9.56 8.44 19.51
C ASP A 22 9.71 9.41 18.32
N PHE A 23 9.36 8.96 17.11
CA PHE A 23 9.38 9.72 15.87
C PHE A 23 8.02 9.65 15.16
N PRO A 24 6.97 10.28 15.69
CA PRO A 24 5.64 10.22 15.09
C PRO A 24 5.58 10.93 13.74
N LEU A 25 4.60 10.56 12.90
CA LEU A 25 4.32 11.25 11.64
C LEU A 25 4.02 12.73 11.92
N LYS A 26 4.90 13.64 11.48
CA LYS A 26 4.69 15.08 11.66
C LYS A 26 3.66 15.58 10.65
N PRO A 27 2.56 16.22 11.07
CA PRO A 27 1.52 16.67 10.14
C PRO A 27 2.03 17.84 9.28
N MET A 28 2.31 17.56 8.03
CA MET A 28 2.78 18.53 7.03
C MET A 28 1.86 18.64 5.82
N GLY A 29 0.99 17.67 5.60
CA GLY A 29 -0.06 17.67 4.59
C GLY A 29 -1.45 17.73 5.23
N GLU A 30 -2.43 18.24 4.48
CA GLU A 30 -3.85 18.24 4.86
C GLU A 30 -4.38 16.81 4.93
N VAL A 31 -3.99 16.00 3.94
CA VAL A 31 -4.38 14.60 3.80
C VAL A 31 -3.17 13.70 4.02
N LEU A 32 -3.35 12.68 4.84
CA LEU A 32 -2.38 11.57 4.98
C LEU A 32 -2.88 10.34 4.23
N VAL A 33 -2.00 9.68 3.49
CA VAL A 33 -2.26 8.35 2.92
C VAL A 33 -1.28 7.35 3.51
N LEU A 34 -1.82 6.27 4.07
CA LEU A 34 -1.08 5.11 4.57
C LEU A 34 -1.22 3.97 3.55
N ALA A 35 -0.14 3.68 2.83
CA ALA A 35 -0.15 2.77 1.69
C ALA A 35 0.17 1.31 2.07
N GLY A 36 -0.52 0.79 3.08
CA GLY A 36 -0.48 -0.61 3.49
C GLY A 36 0.61 -0.96 4.50
N ASP A 37 0.44 -2.14 5.10
CA ASP A 37 1.31 -2.73 6.12
C ASP A 37 1.49 -1.82 7.33
N ILE A 38 0.37 -1.36 7.87
CA ILE A 38 0.33 -0.52 9.07
C ILE A 38 0.15 -1.38 10.32
N VAL A 39 -0.90 -2.22 10.33
CA VAL A 39 -1.21 -3.13 11.44
C VAL A 39 -2.19 -4.22 11.01
N PRO A 40 -2.02 -5.49 11.42
CA PRO A 40 -2.98 -6.55 11.15
C PRO A 40 -4.39 -6.25 11.69
N PHE A 41 -5.42 -6.52 10.89
CA PHE A 41 -6.83 -6.35 11.30
C PHE A 41 -7.16 -7.13 12.57
N ALA A 42 -6.54 -8.30 12.77
CA ALA A 42 -6.75 -9.14 13.94
C ALA A 42 -6.40 -8.45 15.28
N ILE A 43 -5.58 -7.40 15.25
CA ILE A 43 -5.11 -6.71 16.45
C ILE A 43 -5.28 -5.18 16.40
N ILE A 44 -6.05 -4.66 15.45
CA ILE A 44 -6.28 -3.22 15.26
C ILE A 44 -6.73 -2.54 16.56
N ASP A 45 -7.54 -3.23 17.37
CA ASP A 45 -8.05 -2.73 18.65
C ASP A 45 -6.96 -2.42 19.68
N LYS A 46 -5.78 -3.04 19.56
CA LYS A 46 -4.62 -2.79 20.43
C LYS A 46 -3.85 -1.53 20.05
N HIS A 47 -4.20 -0.90 18.91
CA HIS A 47 -3.52 0.26 18.35
C HIS A 47 -4.44 1.48 18.20
N LYS A 48 -5.49 1.57 19.02
CA LYS A 48 -6.46 2.68 19.00
C LYS A 48 -5.80 4.05 19.16
N ASP A 49 -4.75 4.12 19.99
CA ASP A 49 -4.03 5.38 20.25
C ASP A 49 -3.35 5.92 18.98
N PHE A 50 -2.81 5.04 18.14
CA PHE A 50 -2.25 5.44 16.84
C PHE A 50 -3.32 6.07 15.94
N PHE A 51 -4.48 5.43 15.81
CA PHE A 51 -5.57 5.97 14.99
C PHE A 51 -6.22 7.23 15.60
N ASN A 52 -6.22 7.37 16.93
CA ASN A 52 -6.63 8.61 17.58
C ASN A 52 -5.65 9.73 17.25
N TYR A 53 -4.34 9.48 17.36
CA TYR A 53 -3.29 10.42 16.96
C TYR A 53 -3.50 10.90 15.52
N LEU A 54 -3.73 9.99 14.57
CA LEU A 54 -3.98 10.37 13.17
C LEU A 54 -5.23 11.24 13.03
N SER A 55 -6.30 10.90 13.74
CA SER A 55 -7.54 11.66 13.73
C SER A 55 -7.38 13.08 14.29
N ASP A 56 -6.53 13.25 15.29
CA ASP A 56 -6.26 14.54 15.94
C ASP A 56 -5.32 15.44 15.10
N GLN A 57 -4.46 14.83 14.27
CA GLN A 57 -3.39 15.56 13.58
C GLN A 57 -3.67 15.90 12.12
N PHE A 58 -4.52 15.14 11.43
CA PHE A 58 -4.78 15.30 9.99
C PHE A 58 -6.24 15.62 9.73
N GLU A 59 -6.53 16.40 8.69
CA GLU A 59 -7.91 16.67 8.26
C GLU A 59 -8.60 15.39 7.76
N ALA A 60 -7.86 14.59 6.99
CA ALA A 60 -8.31 13.28 6.55
C ALA A 60 -7.13 12.30 6.46
N THR A 61 -7.35 11.05 6.86
CA THR A 61 -6.41 9.97 6.67
C THR A 61 -7.08 8.83 5.89
N TYR A 62 -6.46 8.41 4.81
CA TYR A 62 -6.86 7.24 4.05
C TYR A 62 -5.82 6.13 4.24
N TRP A 63 -6.26 4.99 4.73
CA TRP A 63 -5.45 3.82 4.93
C TRP A 63 -5.93 2.72 3.97
N LEU A 64 -5.07 2.28 3.06
CA LEU A 64 -5.31 1.09 2.25
C LEU A 64 -4.57 -0.11 2.88
N PRO A 65 -5.11 -1.32 2.83
CA PRO A 65 -4.44 -2.49 3.38
C PRO A 65 -3.28 -2.94 2.48
N GLY A 66 -2.21 -3.43 3.10
CA GLY A 66 -1.23 -4.30 2.48
C GLY A 66 -1.56 -5.78 2.74
N ASN A 67 -0.58 -6.66 2.62
CA ASN A 67 -0.75 -8.08 2.91
C ASN A 67 -0.74 -8.36 4.43
N HIS A 68 0.05 -7.62 5.23
CA HIS A 68 0.12 -7.79 6.68
C HIS A 68 -1.20 -7.46 7.39
N GLU A 69 -2.03 -6.60 6.86
CA GLU A 69 -3.37 -6.35 7.39
C GLU A 69 -4.19 -7.64 7.51
N TYR A 70 -3.95 -8.61 6.62
CA TYR A 70 -4.65 -9.89 6.59
C TYR A 70 -3.98 -11.01 7.38
N TYR A 71 -2.82 -10.79 8.03
CA TYR A 71 -2.18 -11.81 8.85
C TYR A 71 -3.04 -12.19 10.04
N HIS A 72 -3.24 -13.50 10.22
CA HIS A 72 -4.14 -14.10 11.21
C HIS A 72 -5.61 -13.71 11.03
N PHE A 73 -5.99 -13.31 9.83
CA PHE A 73 -7.32 -12.85 9.47
C PHE A 73 -7.87 -13.63 8.27
N ASP A 74 -9.19 -13.64 8.11
CA ASP A 74 -9.86 -14.28 6.99
C ASP A 74 -10.14 -13.22 5.88
N ILE A 75 -9.33 -13.23 4.84
CA ILE A 75 -9.43 -12.28 3.72
C ILE A 75 -10.75 -12.40 2.95
N ALA A 76 -11.42 -13.58 2.99
CA ALA A 76 -12.72 -13.75 2.36
C ALA A 76 -13.82 -12.91 3.03
N THR A 77 -13.63 -12.51 4.28
CA THR A 77 -14.59 -11.67 5.02
C THR A 77 -14.38 -10.17 4.82
N LYS A 78 -13.19 -9.76 4.36
CA LYS A 78 -12.83 -8.34 4.22
C LYS A 78 -11.79 -8.18 3.11
N SER A 79 -12.22 -8.18 1.85
CA SER A 79 -11.38 -7.95 0.69
C SER A 79 -12.14 -7.26 -0.43
N GLY A 80 -11.47 -6.98 -1.55
CA GLY A 80 -12.07 -6.27 -2.67
C GLY A 80 -12.35 -4.80 -2.34
N VAL A 81 -13.58 -4.34 -2.52
CA VAL A 81 -13.96 -2.94 -2.25
C VAL A 81 -14.13 -2.72 -0.76
N LEU A 82 -13.35 -1.81 -0.18
CA LEU A 82 -13.47 -1.37 1.21
C LEU A 82 -13.69 0.14 1.27
N ASN A 83 -14.60 0.57 2.15
CA ASN A 83 -14.77 1.98 2.50
C ASN A 83 -15.37 2.03 3.92
N GLU A 84 -14.51 1.90 4.92
CA GLU A 84 -14.90 1.78 6.32
C GLU A 84 -14.35 2.96 7.12
N LYS A 85 -15.16 3.47 8.03
CA LYS A 85 -14.79 4.57 8.91
C LYS A 85 -14.15 4.03 10.19
N ILE A 86 -12.86 4.27 10.38
CA ILE A 86 -12.11 3.87 11.59
C ILE A 86 -12.23 4.93 12.68
N ARG A 87 -12.18 6.23 12.30
CA ARG A 87 -12.42 7.41 13.13
C ARG A 87 -13.24 8.42 12.33
N SER A 88 -13.55 9.57 12.91
CA SER A 88 -14.35 10.60 12.23
C SER A 88 -13.79 11.02 10.88
N ASN A 89 -12.48 11.02 10.73
CA ASN A 89 -11.70 11.44 9.56
C ASN A 89 -10.59 10.44 9.17
N VAL A 90 -10.63 9.20 9.68
CA VAL A 90 -9.72 8.11 9.31
C VAL A 90 -10.53 7.02 8.64
N PHE A 91 -10.19 6.67 7.41
CA PHE A 91 -10.93 5.75 6.56
C PHE A 91 -10.03 4.60 6.10
N LEU A 92 -10.52 3.36 6.22
CA LEU A 92 -9.95 2.19 5.57
C LEU A 92 -10.58 2.07 4.18
N VAL A 93 -9.76 2.12 3.15
CA VAL A 93 -10.20 2.14 1.75
C VAL A 93 -9.42 1.15 0.90
N ASN A 94 -10.09 0.42 0.03
CA ASN A 94 -9.44 -0.45 -0.96
C ASN A 94 -10.33 -0.57 -2.20
N ASN A 95 -9.73 -0.61 -3.38
CA ASN A 95 -10.45 -0.56 -4.65
C ASN A 95 -11.56 0.51 -4.61
N ALA A 96 -11.17 1.70 -4.17
CA ALA A 96 -12.02 2.86 -3.96
C ALA A 96 -11.29 4.13 -4.38
N SER A 97 -12.04 5.16 -4.75
CA SER A 97 -11.48 6.49 -5.01
C SER A 97 -12.29 7.57 -4.32
N VAL A 98 -11.61 8.67 -3.97
CA VAL A 98 -12.22 9.87 -3.45
C VAL A 98 -11.73 11.09 -4.24
N ILE A 99 -12.54 12.13 -4.28
CA ILE A 99 -12.14 13.43 -4.85
C ILE A 99 -11.90 14.38 -3.69
N HIS A 100 -10.69 14.89 -3.60
CA HIS A 100 -10.30 15.89 -2.62
C HIS A 100 -9.68 17.09 -3.34
N ASN A 101 -10.28 18.28 -3.22
CA ASN A 101 -9.79 19.51 -3.86
C ASN A 101 -9.42 19.34 -5.36
N ASN A 102 -10.32 18.81 -6.18
CA ASN A 102 -10.13 18.57 -7.62
C ASN A 102 -9.02 17.54 -7.94
N THR A 103 -8.55 16.77 -6.97
CA THR A 103 -7.62 15.66 -7.14
C THR A 103 -8.35 14.36 -6.87
N ARG A 104 -8.28 13.41 -7.79
CA ARG A 104 -8.79 12.05 -7.61
C ARG A 104 -7.69 11.22 -6.96
N LEU A 105 -7.98 10.69 -5.77
CA LEU A 105 -7.13 9.76 -5.02
C LEU A 105 -7.66 8.36 -5.23
N ILE A 106 -6.87 7.47 -5.79
CA ILE A 106 -7.24 6.07 -6.12
C ILE A 106 -6.46 5.15 -5.20
N PHE A 107 -7.13 4.24 -4.51
CA PHE A 107 -6.55 3.37 -3.49
C PHE A 107 -6.79 1.91 -3.83
N SER A 108 -5.73 1.10 -3.81
CA SER A 108 -5.82 -0.34 -4.01
C SER A 108 -4.64 -1.05 -3.35
N THR A 109 -4.87 -2.20 -2.71
CA THR A 109 -3.76 -3.09 -2.33
C THR A 109 -2.93 -3.46 -3.55
N LEU A 110 -3.53 -3.49 -4.72
CA LEU A 110 -3.06 -3.92 -6.02
C LEU A 110 -2.83 -5.44 -6.06
N TRP A 111 -2.20 -6.01 -5.00
CA TRP A 111 -1.59 -7.32 -5.08
C TRP A 111 -0.66 -7.38 -6.30
N SER A 112 -0.01 -8.51 -6.55
CA SER A 112 0.78 -8.71 -7.76
C SER A 112 0.36 -10.00 -8.45
N TYR A 113 0.98 -10.34 -9.56
CA TYR A 113 0.63 -11.54 -10.30
C TYR A 113 1.71 -12.62 -10.12
N ILE A 114 1.29 -13.79 -9.64
CA ILE A 114 2.15 -14.96 -9.45
C ILE A 114 1.95 -15.91 -10.62
N SER A 115 3.01 -16.14 -11.39
CA SER A 115 3.00 -17.07 -12.53
C SER A 115 2.89 -18.53 -12.07
N VAL A 116 2.30 -19.37 -12.90
CA VAL A 116 2.20 -20.82 -12.65
C VAL A 116 3.59 -21.45 -12.39
N ALA A 117 4.62 -20.94 -13.03
CA ALA A 117 6.00 -21.44 -12.88
C ALA A 117 6.53 -21.24 -11.45
N ASN A 118 6.14 -20.14 -10.77
CA ASN A 118 6.68 -19.76 -9.47
C ASN A 118 5.72 -20.02 -8.29
N GLN A 119 4.46 -20.38 -8.54
CA GLN A 119 3.43 -20.63 -7.51
C GLN A 119 3.92 -21.50 -6.37
N TRP A 120 4.46 -22.67 -6.69
CA TRP A 120 4.88 -23.61 -5.67
C TRP A 120 5.99 -23.06 -4.76
N GLN A 121 6.96 -22.38 -5.33
CA GLN A 121 8.06 -21.79 -4.58
C GLN A 121 7.56 -20.62 -3.70
N ILE A 122 6.74 -19.75 -4.27
CA ILE A 122 6.20 -18.56 -3.58
C ILE A 122 5.30 -18.98 -2.43
N GLU A 123 4.35 -19.89 -2.65
CA GLU A 123 3.43 -20.35 -1.58
C GLU A 123 4.15 -20.99 -0.40
N ARG A 124 5.29 -21.64 -0.63
CA ARG A 124 6.10 -22.23 0.45
C ARG A 124 6.96 -21.21 1.18
N SER A 125 7.40 -20.18 0.51
CA SER A 125 8.37 -19.20 1.03
C SER A 125 7.71 -18.01 1.71
N MET A 126 6.58 -17.53 1.16
CA MET A 126 5.90 -16.34 1.67
C MET A 126 5.03 -16.65 2.90
N SER A 127 5.07 -15.75 3.87
CA SER A 127 4.24 -15.84 5.08
C SER A 127 2.75 -15.69 4.78
N ASP A 128 2.38 -14.97 3.75
CA ASP A 128 1.02 -14.75 3.28
C ASP A 128 0.23 -16.06 3.20
N PHE A 129 0.80 -17.06 2.52
CA PHE A 129 0.14 -18.35 2.30
C PHE A 129 0.10 -19.26 3.54
N ARG A 130 0.75 -18.84 4.65
CA ARG A 130 0.69 -19.52 5.95
C ARG A 130 -0.20 -18.80 6.94
N LEU A 131 -0.22 -17.46 6.90
CA LEU A 131 -0.83 -16.63 7.91
C LEU A 131 -2.20 -16.07 7.51
N ILE A 132 -2.48 -15.94 6.21
CA ILE A 132 -3.77 -15.49 5.70
C ILE A 132 -4.69 -16.70 5.51
N LYS A 133 -5.95 -16.55 5.92
CA LYS A 133 -7.01 -17.54 5.70
C LYS A 133 -7.93 -17.09 4.57
N TYR A 134 -8.56 -18.06 3.90
CA TYR A 134 -9.63 -17.83 2.93
C TYR A 134 -10.81 -18.77 3.25
N GLY A 135 -11.72 -18.30 4.07
CA GLY A 135 -12.79 -19.15 4.65
C GLY A 135 -12.21 -20.31 5.47
N ASN A 136 -12.59 -21.53 5.11
CA ASN A 136 -12.09 -22.74 5.75
C ASN A 136 -10.75 -23.25 5.18
N TYR A 137 -10.16 -22.53 4.23
CA TYR A 137 -8.94 -22.93 3.51
C TYR A 137 -7.79 -21.97 3.80
N ARG A 138 -6.59 -22.35 3.38
CA ARG A 138 -5.45 -21.45 3.29
C ARG A 138 -5.63 -20.54 2.09
N PHE A 139 -5.15 -19.34 2.18
CA PHE A 139 -4.98 -18.44 1.05
C PHE A 139 -4.01 -19.06 0.05
N SER A 140 -4.28 -18.95 -1.23
CA SER A 140 -3.48 -19.51 -2.32
C SER A 140 -3.15 -18.47 -3.37
N SER A 141 -2.19 -18.79 -4.24
CA SER A 141 -1.83 -17.97 -5.38
C SER A 141 -2.98 -17.75 -6.37
N GLU A 142 -3.95 -18.65 -6.43
CA GLU A 142 -5.16 -18.47 -7.25
C GLU A 142 -6.01 -17.31 -6.73
N GLN A 143 -6.35 -17.28 -5.42
CA GLN A 143 -7.07 -16.17 -4.81
C GLN A 143 -6.26 -14.88 -4.85
N TYR A 144 -4.94 -14.96 -4.65
CA TYR A 144 -4.03 -13.84 -4.76
C TYR A 144 -4.14 -13.18 -6.15
N ASN A 145 -4.07 -13.98 -7.22
CA ASN A 145 -4.17 -13.51 -8.61
C ASN A 145 -5.57 -12.95 -8.94
N GLU A 146 -6.65 -13.51 -8.37
CA GLU A 146 -8.00 -12.95 -8.53
C GLU A 146 -8.13 -11.57 -7.86
N LEU A 147 -7.54 -11.37 -6.68
CA LEU A 147 -7.50 -10.06 -6.02
C LEU A 147 -6.70 -9.05 -6.86
N HIS A 148 -5.56 -9.46 -7.42
CA HIS A 148 -4.78 -8.64 -8.35
C HIS A 148 -5.61 -8.21 -9.56
N LYS A 149 -6.24 -9.17 -10.23
CA LYS A 149 -7.09 -8.90 -11.41
C LYS A 149 -8.21 -7.90 -11.10
N GLY A 150 -8.89 -8.07 -9.95
CA GLY A 150 -9.90 -7.13 -9.49
C GLY A 150 -9.34 -5.73 -9.26
N SER A 151 -8.17 -5.63 -8.65
CA SER A 151 -7.48 -4.36 -8.38
C SER A 151 -7.07 -3.62 -9.66
N VAL A 152 -6.47 -4.33 -10.62
CA VAL A 152 -6.08 -3.76 -11.92
C VAL A 152 -7.30 -3.27 -12.68
N THR A 153 -8.37 -4.08 -12.74
CA THR A 153 -9.63 -3.70 -13.39
C THR A 153 -10.20 -2.43 -12.77
N PHE A 154 -10.26 -2.36 -11.43
CA PHE A 154 -10.74 -1.17 -10.73
C PHE A 154 -9.91 0.07 -11.09
N ILE A 155 -8.57 -0.01 -11.02
CA ILE A 155 -7.70 1.14 -11.34
C ILE A 155 -7.92 1.59 -12.78
N GLN A 156 -7.97 0.66 -13.74
CA GLN A 156 -8.20 0.98 -15.16
C GLN A 156 -9.54 1.68 -15.38
N ASP A 157 -10.61 1.19 -14.75
CA ASP A 157 -11.94 1.77 -14.90
C ASP A 157 -12.05 3.14 -14.24
N ASP A 158 -11.43 3.32 -13.06
CA ASP A 158 -11.45 4.59 -12.36
C ASP A 158 -10.62 5.66 -13.08
N LEU A 159 -9.49 5.29 -13.71
CA LEU A 159 -8.70 6.19 -14.56
C LEU A 159 -9.51 6.73 -15.76
N LYS A 160 -10.42 5.94 -16.35
CA LYS A 160 -11.31 6.41 -17.43
C LYS A 160 -12.27 7.52 -16.99
N LEU A 161 -12.57 7.60 -15.69
CA LEU A 161 -13.42 8.63 -15.10
C LEU A 161 -12.68 9.94 -14.83
N ALA A 162 -11.37 9.92 -14.78
CA ALA A 162 -10.50 11.02 -14.33
C ALA A 162 -10.18 12.08 -15.40
N LYS A 163 -11.14 12.44 -16.28
CA LYS A 163 -10.89 13.20 -17.54
C LYS A 163 -10.31 14.62 -17.38
N LYS A 164 -10.38 15.28 -16.21
CA LYS A 164 -9.94 16.69 -16.01
C LYS A 164 -9.38 16.98 -14.60
N SER A 165 -9.21 15.99 -13.77
CA SER A 165 -8.69 16.15 -12.40
C SER A 165 -7.21 15.72 -12.34
N ASN A 166 -6.47 16.24 -11.37
CA ASN A 166 -5.24 15.61 -10.98
C ASN A 166 -5.54 14.19 -10.46
N VAL A 167 -4.64 13.27 -10.68
CA VAL A 167 -4.78 11.87 -10.28
C VAL A 167 -3.57 11.44 -9.48
N ALA A 168 -3.81 10.92 -8.28
CA ALA A 168 -2.80 10.25 -7.48
C ALA A 168 -3.25 8.82 -7.20
N VAL A 169 -2.41 7.86 -7.50
CA VAL A 169 -2.66 6.43 -7.25
C VAL A 169 -1.81 5.98 -6.06
N PHE A 170 -2.41 5.22 -5.19
CA PHE A 170 -1.77 4.64 -4.02
C PHE A 170 -2.00 3.14 -4.04
N THR A 171 -0.90 2.39 -4.04
CA THR A 171 -0.96 0.94 -3.93
C THR A 171 -0.03 0.46 -2.83
N HIS A 172 -0.26 -0.76 -2.33
CA HIS A 172 0.72 -1.39 -1.47
C HIS A 172 1.79 -2.08 -2.31
N HIS A 173 1.39 -3.01 -3.19
CA HIS A 173 2.35 -3.70 -4.05
C HIS A 173 2.95 -2.77 -5.10
N CYS A 174 4.18 -3.07 -5.49
CA CYS A 174 4.96 -2.30 -6.44
C CYS A 174 4.36 -2.45 -7.87
N PRO A 175 4.07 -1.33 -8.58
CA PRO A 175 3.40 -1.39 -9.88
C PRO A 175 4.36 -1.60 -11.06
N THR A 176 5.67 -1.74 -10.84
CA THR A 176 6.65 -1.92 -11.92
C THR A 176 7.96 -2.51 -11.39
N PHE A 177 8.66 -3.23 -12.25
CA PHE A 177 10.04 -3.67 -12.00
C PHE A 177 11.09 -2.63 -12.42
N LEU A 178 10.68 -1.48 -12.97
CA LEU A 178 11.61 -0.40 -13.27
C LEU A 178 12.18 0.18 -11.97
N ASN A 179 13.51 0.24 -11.85
CA ASN A 179 14.23 0.63 -10.62
C ASN A 179 13.97 -0.28 -9.40
N TYR A 180 13.46 -1.50 -9.63
CA TYR A 180 13.29 -2.49 -8.57
C TYR A 180 14.64 -2.78 -7.88
N PRO A 181 14.68 -2.96 -6.54
CA PRO A 181 15.93 -3.09 -5.80
C PRO A 181 16.82 -4.20 -6.38
N GLN A 182 18.08 -3.87 -6.65
CA GLN A 182 19.02 -4.76 -7.33
C GLN A 182 19.21 -6.11 -6.63
N GLN A 183 19.11 -6.12 -5.31
CA GLN A 183 19.25 -7.31 -4.47
C GLN A 183 18.14 -8.35 -4.69
N TYR A 184 17.00 -7.95 -5.26
CA TYR A 184 15.85 -8.83 -5.50
C TYR A 184 15.67 -9.16 -6.99
N LYS A 185 16.50 -8.60 -7.88
CA LYS A 185 16.37 -8.86 -9.31
C LYS A 185 16.66 -10.32 -9.64
N GLY A 186 15.71 -10.95 -10.34
CA GLY A 186 15.82 -12.36 -10.76
C GLY A 186 15.40 -13.37 -9.68
N ASP A 187 14.98 -12.92 -8.50
CA ASP A 187 14.38 -13.79 -7.51
C ASP A 187 12.93 -14.10 -7.91
N ALA A 188 12.56 -15.38 -7.89
CA ALA A 188 11.20 -15.82 -8.17
C ALA A 188 10.16 -15.19 -7.23
N LEU A 189 10.55 -14.87 -5.98
CA LEU A 189 9.68 -14.21 -5.00
C LEU A 189 9.29 -12.81 -5.41
N SER A 190 10.04 -12.15 -6.31
CA SER A 190 9.72 -10.81 -6.80
C SER A 190 8.31 -10.70 -7.39
N GLU A 191 7.76 -11.81 -7.95
CA GLU A 191 6.38 -11.84 -8.45
C GLU A 191 5.33 -11.65 -7.35
N ALA A 192 5.65 -11.93 -6.08
CA ALA A 192 4.77 -11.67 -4.94
C ALA A 192 4.89 -10.23 -4.41
N PHE A 193 5.82 -9.43 -4.92
CA PHE A 193 6.06 -8.06 -4.46
C PHE A 193 5.72 -7.02 -5.51
N ALA A 194 5.87 -7.35 -6.78
CA ALA A 194 5.73 -6.39 -7.87
C ALA A 194 5.04 -7.00 -9.08
N VAL A 195 4.39 -6.13 -9.84
CA VAL A 195 3.79 -6.47 -11.14
C VAL A 195 4.16 -5.39 -12.16
N GLU A 196 4.32 -5.77 -13.42
CA GLU A 196 4.67 -4.79 -14.46
C GLU A 196 3.43 -4.15 -15.07
N LEU A 197 3.20 -2.88 -14.74
CA LEU A 197 2.13 -2.05 -15.28
C LEU A 197 2.68 -0.84 -16.06
N PHE A 198 3.91 -0.92 -16.56
CA PHE A 198 4.60 0.18 -17.23
C PHE A 198 3.73 0.83 -18.31
N ASP A 199 3.18 0.06 -19.24
CA ASP A 199 2.39 0.59 -20.37
C ASP A 199 1.12 1.32 -19.90
N MET A 200 0.47 0.81 -18.84
CA MET A 200 -0.69 1.46 -18.24
C MET A 200 -0.30 2.80 -17.59
N ILE A 201 0.81 2.82 -16.88
CA ILE A 201 1.31 4.04 -16.23
C ILE A 201 1.73 5.07 -17.29
N GLU A 202 2.51 4.67 -18.28
CA GLU A 202 3.03 5.54 -19.34
C GLU A 202 1.92 6.20 -20.16
N SER A 203 0.88 5.42 -20.51
CA SER A 203 -0.25 5.90 -21.31
C SER A 203 -1.29 6.69 -20.51
N SER A 204 -1.15 6.76 -19.18
CA SER A 204 -2.12 7.41 -18.31
C SER A 204 -1.83 8.90 -18.09
N SER A 205 -2.80 9.61 -17.46
CA SER A 205 -2.67 10.99 -16.99
C SER A 205 -2.40 11.08 -15.48
N ILE A 206 -1.82 10.04 -14.87
CA ILE A 206 -1.50 10.00 -13.44
C ILE A 206 -0.39 11.01 -13.13
N ASN A 207 -0.58 11.83 -12.09
CA ASN A 207 0.44 12.78 -11.63
C ASN A 207 1.50 12.09 -10.77
N CYS A 208 1.04 11.21 -9.83
CA CYS A 208 1.95 10.42 -9.02
C CYS A 208 1.36 9.06 -8.67
N TRP A 209 2.25 8.10 -8.43
CA TRP A 209 1.94 6.77 -7.92
C TRP A 209 2.83 6.47 -6.71
N VAL A 210 2.21 6.31 -5.54
CA VAL A 210 2.88 5.95 -4.29
C VAL A 210 2.69 4.47 -4.03
N TYR A 211 3.75 3.78 -3.62
CA TYR A 211 3.70 2.34 -3.32
C TYR A 211 4.65 1.96 -2.18
N GLY A 212 4.47 0.74 -1.64
CA GLY A 212 5.22 0.18 -0.51
C GLY A 212 5.78 -1.22 -0.77
N HIS A 213 5.72 -2.07 0.23
CA HIS A 213 5.85 -3.52 0.27
C HIS A 213 7.28 -4.08 0.24
N HIS A 214 8.19 -3.53 -0.53
CA HIS A 214 9.55 -4.08 -0.65
C HIS A 214 10.57 -3.48 0.34
N HIS A 215 10.14 -2.63 1.27
CA HIS A 215 10.90 -1.98 2.33
C HIS A 215 12.18 -1.23 1.88
N SER A 216 12.23 -0.84 0.62
CA SER A 216 13.36 -0.09 0.06
C SER A 216 12.89 1.24 -0.49
N ASN A 217 13.32 2.35 0.13
CA ASN A 217 13.01 3.67 -0.38
C ASN A 217 13.89 3.98 -1.60
N ILE A 218 13.24 4.14 -2.76
CA ILE A 218 13.91 4.44 -4.02
C ILE A 218 13.81 5.96 -4.29
N PRO A 219 14.86 6.59 -4.86
CA PRO A 219 14.74 7.96 -5.35
C PRO A 219 13.55 8.11 -6.31
N GLU A 220 12.87 9.27 -6.28
CA GLU A 220 11.79 9.59 -7.22
C GLU A 220 12.24 9.36 -8.66
N PHE A 221 11.42 8.67 -9.43
CA PHE A 221 11.62 8.50 -10.87
C PHE A 221 10.30 8.65 -11.62
N LYS A 222 10.33 8.64 -12.94
CA LYS A 222 9.14 8.83 -13.76
C LYS A 222 8.95 7.72 -14.77
N ILE A 223 7.68 7.39 -15.03
CA ILE A 223 7.20 6.66 -16.20
C ILE A 223 6.25 7.61 -16.92
N GLY A 224 6.60 8.03 -18.13
CA GLY A 224 5.88 9.08 -18.83
C GLY A 224 5.83 10.38 -18.01
N LYS A 225 4.62 10.80 -17.62
CA LYS A 225 4.40 11.98 -16.76
C LYS A 225 4.26 11.64 -15.27
N THR A 226 4.04 10.38 -14.96
CA THR A 226 3.77 9.89 -13.60
C THR A 226 5.03 9.83 -12.76
N LYS A 227 5.04 10.47 -11.60
CA LYS A 227 6.08 10.33 -10.58
C LYS A 227 5.84 9.09 -9.76
N LEU A 228 6.83 8.20 -9.63
CA LEU A 228 6.81 7.01 -8.79
C LEU A 228 7.51 7.35 -7.46
N LEU A 229 6.85 7.06 -6.34
CA LEU A 229 7.23 7.55 -5.01
C LEU A 229 7.11 6.45 -3.97
N THR A 230 8.06 6.43 -3.02
CA THR A 230 8.05 5.55 -1.85
C THR A 230 8.36 6.32 -0.57
N ASN A 231 7.84 5.86 0.56
CA ASN A 231 8.22 6.30 1.91
C ASN A 231 7.86 5.20 2.92
N GLN A 232 8.64 4.14 2.89
CA GLN A 232 8.45 2.90 3.62
C GLN A 232 9.31 2.92 4.88
N LEU A 233 8.72 2.58 6.06
CA LEU A 233 9.49 2.43 7.29
C LEU A 233 10.27 1.10 7.25
N GLY A 234 9.60 0.01 6.88
CA GLY A 234 10.18 -1.32 6.92
C GLY A 234 10.42 -1.81 8.35
N TYR A 235 11.21 -2.86 8.51
CA TYR A 235 11.51 -3.43 9.83
C TYR A 235 12.67 -2.68 10.49
N VAL A 236 12.40 -1.92 11.56
CA VAL A 236 13.40 -1.15 12.33
C VAL A 236 14.50 -2.06 12.85
N GLN A 237 14.16 -3.26 13.32
CA GLN A 237 15.12 -4.25 13.80
C GLN A 237 16.08 -4.77 12.72
N ARG A 238 15.80 -4.51 11.44
CA ARG A 238 16.64 -4.84 10.28
C ARG A 238 17.31 -3.62 9.66
N TYR A 239 17.17 -2.46 10.28
CA TYR A 239 17.69 -1.18 9.80
C TYR A 239 17.15 -0.75 8.42
N GLU A 240 15.91 -1.15 8.09
CA GLU A 240 15.26 -0.80 6.82
C GLU A 240 14.72 0.65 6.82
N ASN A 241 14.66 1.29 7.98
CA ASN A 241 14.12 2.63 8.23
C ASN A 241 15.06 3.81 7.87
N GLU A 242 16.26 3.56 7.36
CA GLU A 242 17.30 4.58 7.15
C GLU A 242 16.83 5.79 6.32
N HIS A 243 16.00 5.55 5.31
CA HIS A 243 15.52 6.59 4.40
C HIS A 243 14.05 6.99 4.60
N PHE A 244 13.42 6.48 5.65
CA PHE A 244 12.06 6.87 6.02
C PHE A 244 12.00 8.29 6.54
N LYS A 245 10.94 9.04 6.16
CA LYS A 245 10.70 10.41 6.62
C LYS A 245 9.30 10.55 7.20
N THR A 246 9.22 11.09 8.41
CA THR A 246 7.94 11.30 9.11
C THR A 246 7.09 12.43 8.52
N ASP A 247 7.64 13.21 7.58
CA ASP A 247 7.06 14.42 7.01
C ASP A 247 7.04 14.43 5.46
N LYS A 248 7.17 13.25 4.84
CA LYS A 248 7.25 13.13 3.37
C LYS A 248 5.93 13.53 2.70
N CYS A 249 5.99 14.56 1.86
CA CYS A 249 4.84 15.11 1.15
C CYS A 249 5.07 15.23 -0.35
N ILE A 250 3.96 15.36 -1.08
CA ILE A 250 3.92 15.78 -2.47
C ILE A 250 2.85 16.88 -2.64
N GLU A 251 3.09 17.82 -3.54
CA GLU A 251 2.11 18.84 -3.96
C GLU A 251 1.46 18.41 -5.30
N LEU A 252 0.12 18.46 -5.34
CA LEU A 252 -0.74 18.10 -6.47
C LEU A 252 -1.68 19.23 -6.83
#